data_961aa7d619dbf5062b674c9da9e8c918
#
_entry.id   961aa7d619dbf5062b674c9da9e8c918
#
_cell.length_a   1.000
_cell.length_b   1.000
_cell.length_c   1.000
_cell.angle_alpha   90.00
_cell.angle_beta   90.00
_cell.angle_gamma   90.00
#
_symmetry.space_group_name_H-M   'P 1'
#
loop_
_entity.id
_entity.type
_entity.pdbx_description
1 polymer ?
#
loop_
_entity_poly.entity_id
_entity_poly.type
_entity_poly.pdbx_seq_one_letter_code
_entity_poly.pdbx_strand_id
1 'polypeptide(L)'
;PEYWKGPAFPPSFGITPPGRAVVEKGNAIQHHHPELGDVTDYPFVLLGKNGQAPSFLLMGDSHAMASSPGFDEAARLLQRSGLFYRARLCPLSGISGSGDSSSLTLLRLMYPHWEHNMELILDWLENTPQVKTVFIHNRWIELVNNHRDTRLKQLVADGLRHTCARLRKAGKQIVLLGPVPEWTFGPRKLMRRNALLNANRTDRLLGGDFNTRQRPVFALLEHMESTGLCRFIPLHGTFHKNGRWQAEDGGQLMYCDDNHLS
;
A
#
# COMPACT_ATOMS: atom_id res chain seq x y z
N PRO A 1 -13.59 -12.55 14.02
CA PRO A 1 -12.80 -11.35 14.06
C PRO A 1 -13.50 -10.33 13.18
N GLU A 2 -14.04 -9.29 13.82
CA GLU A 2 -14.71 -8.18 13.12
C GLU A 2 -13.62 -7.44 12.36
N TYR A 3 -13.61 -7.61 11.06
CA TYR A 3 -12.72 -6.89 10.17
C TYR A 3 -13.04 -5.40 10.24
N TRP A 4 -11.99 -4.62 10.37
CA TRP A 4 -11.88 -3.20 10.45
C TRP A 4 -13.05 -2.47 9.74
N LYS A 5 -13.97 -1.98 10.52
CA LYS A 5 -14.89 -0.92 10.12
C LYS A 5 -14.09 0.37 10.27
N GLY A 6 -13.30 0.71 9.26
CA GLY A 6 -12.60 1.98 9.21
C GLY A 6 -13.57 3.10 9.52
N PRO A 7 -13.09 4.21 10.12
CA PRO A 7 -13.91 5.38 10.28
C PRO A 7 -14.46 5.75 8.90
N ALA A 8 -15.77 5.96 8.82
CA ALA A 8 -16.37 6.51 7.63
C ALA A 8 -15.56 7.77 7.26
N PHE A 9 -15.10 7.86 6.02
CA PHE A 9 -14.44 9.07 5.55
C PHE A 9 -15.37 10.25 5.83
N PRO A 10 -14.90 11.35 6.40
CA PRO A 10 -15.75 12.47 6.67
C PRO A 10 -16.39 12.95 5.36
N PRO A 11 -17.70 13.21 5.36
CA PRO A 11 -18.43 13.59 4.14
C PRO A 11 -17.95 14.89 3.50
N SER A 12 -17.02 15.61 4.14
CA SER A 12 -16.47 16.88 3.66
C SER A 12 -15.56 16.78 2.44
N PHE A 13 -15.13 15.56 2.04
CA PHE A 13 -14.21 15.42 0.90
C PHE A 13 -14.92 15.25 -0.47
N GLY A 14 -16.25 15.08 -0.51
CA GLY A 14 -16.95 14.81 -1.78
C GLY A 14 -16.47 13.56 -2.52
N ILE A 15 -15.52 12.83 -1.94
CA ILE A 15 -14.95 11.61 -2.48
C ILE A 15 -15.73 10.45 -1.88
N THR A 16 -16.58 9.84 -2.66
CA THR A 16 -17.13 8.55 -2.33
C THR A 16 -15.99 7.56 -2.29
N PRO A 17 -15.72 6.89 -1.14
CA PRO A 17 -14.65 5.89 -1.09
C PRO A 17 -14.85 4.89 -2.23
N PRO A 18 -13.80 4.55 -3.01
CA PRO A 18 -13.95 3.66 -4.16
C PRO A 18 -14.61 2.32 -3.80
N GLY A 19 -14.54 1.88 -2.54
CA GLY A 19 -15.20 0.67 -2.04
C GLY A 19 -16.73 0.76 -1.89
N ARG A 20 -17.34 1.93 -1.80
CA ARG A 20 -18.81 2.05 -1.63
C ARG A 20 -19.57 1.97 -2.95
N ALA A 21 -19.03 2.55 -4.02
CA ALA A 21 -19.69 2.53 -5.32
C ALA A 21 -19.73 1.12 -5.94
N VAL A 22 -18.75 0.28 -5.59
CA VAL A 22 -18.63 -1.09 -6.12
C VAL A 22 -19.49 -2.09 -5.33
N VAL A 23 -19.68 -1.87 -4.03
CA VAL A 23 -20.48 -2.77 -3.18
C VAL A 23 -21.98 -2.62 -3.41
N GLU A 24 -22.46 -1.44 -3.83
CA GLU A 24 -23.90 -1.19 -3.92
C GLU A 24 -24.59 -1.76 -5.18
N LYS A 25 -23.89 -2.21 -6.21
CA LYS A 25 -24.55 -2.69 -7.45
C LYS A 25 -23.87 -3.82 -8.23
N GLY A 26 -23.17 -4.72 -7.59
CA GLY A 26 -22.72 -5.94 -8.31
C GLY A 26 -21.72 -5.70 -9.47
N ASN A 27 -21.11 -4.53 -9.53
CA ASN A 27 -20.03 -4.19 -10.48
C ASN A 27 -18.64 -4.56 -9.94
N ALA A 28 -18.57 -5.52 -9.01
CA ALA A 28 -17.33 -6.23 -8.83
C ALA A 28 -16.99 -6.83 -10.19
N ILE A 29 -15.85 -6.42 -10.76
CA ILE A 29 -15.33 -7.10 -11.95
C ILE A 29 -15.04 -8.51 -11.47
N GLN A 30 -16.02 -9.40 -11.63
CA GLN A 30 -15.83 -10.82 -11.48
C GLN A 30 -14.94 -11.24 -12.65
N HIS A 31 -13.65 -11.12 -12.48
CA HIS A 31 -12.72 -11.83 -13.33
C HIS A 31 -12.78 -13.29 -12.90
N HIS A 32 -13.72 -14.01 -13.50
CA HIS A 32 -13.74 -15.45 -13.45
C HIS A 32 -12.47 -15.94 -14.16
N HIS A 33 -11.46 -16.26 -13.39
CA HIS A 33 -10.31 -16.97 -13.93
C HIS A 33 -10.72 -18.45 -13.97
N PRO A 34 -10.74 -19.11 -15.16
CA PRO A 34 -11.24 -20.48 -15.30
C PRO A 34 -10.56 -21.49 -14.37
N GLU A 35 -9.33 -21.23 -13.95
CA GLU A 35 -8.54 -22.12 -13.10
C GLU A 35 -8.52 -21.69 -11.61
N LEU A 36 -8.93 -20.46 -11.28
CA LEU A 36 -8.81 -19.91 -9.93
C LEU A 36 -10.12 -19.93 -9.14
N GLY A 37 -11.21 -20.41 -9.75
CA GLY A 37 -12.52 -20.35 -9.13
C GLY A 37 -12.98 -18.90 -8.89
N ASP A 38 -14.00 -18.73 -8.11
CA ASP A 38 -14.44 -17.41 -7.68
C ASP A 38 -13.36 -16.75 -6.78
N VAL A 39 -12.63 -15.80 -7.31
CA VAL A 39 -11.76 -14.88 -6.53
C VAL A 39 -12.66 -13.93 -5.70
N THR A 40 -13.80 -14.44 -5.27
CA THR A 40 -14.87 -13.69 -4.62
C THR A 40 -14.49 -13.17 -3.23
N ASP A 41 -13.50 -13.78 -2.60
CA ASP A 41 -13.07 -13.34 -1.27
C ASP A 41 -12.21 -12.06 -1.31
N TYR A 42 -11.69 -11.68 -2.47
CA TYR A 42 -10.82 -10.49 -2.62
C TYR A 42 -11.14 -9.73 -3.91
N PRO A 43 -12.26 -8.99 -3.96
CA PRO A 43 -12.66 -8.29 -5.18
C PRO A 43 -11.65 -7.20 -5.53
N PHE A 44 -11.29 -7.11 -6.81
CA PHE A 44 -10.66 -5.93 -7.35
C PHE A 44 -11.64 -4.75 -7.29
N VAL A 45 -11.12 -3.58 -6.93
CA VAL A 45 -11.85 -2.32 -6.98
C VAL A 45 -11.40 -1.56 -8.23
N LEU A 46 -12.33 -1.13 -9.06
CA LEU A 46 -12.02 -0.30 -10.22
C LEU A 46 -11.61 1.11 -9.75
N LEU A 47 -10.53 1.64 -10.31
CA LEU A 47 -10.05 2.99 -10.09
C LEU A 47 -10.13 3.79 -11.40
N GLY A 48 -10.45 5.08 -11.29
CA GLY A 48 -10.44 6.01 -12.41
C GLY A 48 -11.65 5.87 -13.33
N LYS A 49 -11.40 5.83 -14.63
CA LYS A 49 -12.45 5.92 -15.65
C LYS A 49 -13.12 4.57 -15.90
N ASN A 50 -14.45 4.54 -15.81
CA ASN A 50 -15.24 3.36 -16.15
C ASN A 50 -15.23 3.08 -17.66
N GLY A 51 -15.42 1.81 -18.03
CA GLY A 51 -15.56 1.39 -19.43
C GLY A 51 -14.27 1.30 -20.23
N GLN A 52 -13.11 1.41 -19.57
CA GLN A 52 -11.80 1.19 -20.17
C GLN A 52 -11.09 0.00 -19.54
N ALA A 53 -10.29 -0.71 -20.34
CA ALA A 53 -9.43 -1.75 -19.82
C ALA A 53 -8.42 -1.19 -18.80
N PRO A 54 -8.22 -1.84 -17.65
CA PRO A 54 -7.30 -1.35 -16.63
C PRO A 54 -5.86 -1.39 -17.14
N SER A 55 -5.16 -0.27 -17.00
CA SER A 55 -3.76 -0.09 -17.43
C SER A 55 -2.76 -0.25 -16.29
N PHE A 56 -3.23 -0.21 -15.04
CA PHE A 56 -2.41 -0.38 -13.84
C PHE A 56 -3.13 -1.15 -12.74
N LEU A 57 -2.33 -1.71 -11.83
CA LEU A 57 -2.77 -2.32 -10.57
C LEU A 57 -2.09 -1.60 -9.40
N LEU A 58 -2.86 -1.23 -8.38
CA LEU A 58 -2.37 -0.87 -7.05
C LEU A 58 -2.58 -2.08 -6.13
N MET A 59 -1.52 -2.53 -5.46
CA MET A 59 -1.59 -3.63 -4.50
C MET A 59 -0.74 -3.37 -3.26
N GLY A 60 -1.09 -4.02 -2.16
CA GLY A 60 -0.37 -3.92 -0.88
C GLY A 60 -1.27 -4.15 0.31
N ASP A 61 -0.93 -3.54 1.43
CA ASP A 61 -1.68 -3.64 2.68
C ASP A 61 -2.64 -2.45 2.90
N SER A 62 -2.90 -2.10 4.15
CA SER A 62 -3.74 -0.95 4.51
C SER A 62 -3.21 0.39 3.99
N HIS A 63 -1.90 0.52 3.73
CA HIS A 63 -1.32 1.72 3.13
C HIS A 63 -1.70 1.87 1.65
N ALA A 64 -1.72 0.76 0.89
CA ALA A 64 -2.25 0.77 -0.47
C ALA A 64 -3.74 1.15 -0.49
N MET A 65 -4.51 0.60 0.46
CA MET A 65 -5.93 0.97 0.61
C MET A 65 -6.10 2.46 0.92
N ALA A 66 -5.32 3.01 1.84
CA ALA A 66 -5.36 4.43 2.20
C ALA A 66 -4.94 5.35 1.04
N SER A 67 -4.09 4.87 0.14
CA SER A 67 -3.67 5.60 -1.06
C SER A 67 -4.65 5.48 -2.22
N SER A 68 -5.53 4.49 -2.21
CA SER A 68 -6.40 4.19 -3.36
C SER A 68 -7.33 5.35 -3.78
N PRO A 69 -7.85 6.23 -2.89
CA PRO A 69 -8.61 7.40 -3.31
C PRO A 69 -7.79 8.38 -4.15
N GLY A 70 -6.53 8.61 -3.80
CA GLY A 70 -5.62 9.46 -4.58
C GLY A 70 -5.31 8.86 -5.95
N PHE A 71 -5.15 7.54 -6.03
CA PHE A 71 -4.99 6.83 -7.30
C PHE A 71 -6.25 6.91 -8.17
N ASP A 72 -7.43 6.78 -7.57
CA ASP A 72 -8.71 6.89 -8.26
C ASP A 72 -8.88 8.27 -8.89
N GLU A 73 -8.64 9.33 -8.11
CA GLU A 73 -8.74 10.71 -8.60
C GLU A 73 -7.68 11.00 -9.69
N ALA A 74 -6.43 10.64 -9.47
CA ALA A 74 -5.38 10.82 -10.46
C ALA A 74 -5.70 10.07 -11.77
N ALA A 75 -6.22 8.86 -11.68
CA ALA A 75 -6.62 8.07 -12.84
C ALA A 75 -7.78 8.72 -13.60
N ARG A 76 -8.77 9.30 -12.90
CA ARG A 76 -9.86 10.07 -13.54
C ARG A 76 -9.33 11.30 -14.26
N LEU A 77 -8.47 12.07 -13.63
CA LEU A 77 -7.86 13.26 -14.23
C LEU A 77 -7.05 12.91 -15.50
N LEU A 78 -6.33 11.80 -15.47
CA LEU A 78 -5.54 11.30 -16.59
C LEU A 78 -6.35 10.49 -17.61
N GLN A 79 -7.68 10.37 -17.42
CA GLN A 79 -8.57 9.57 -18.26
C GLN A 79 -8.08 8.12 -18.41
N ARG A 80 -7.59 7.53 -17.31
CA ARG A 80 -7.09 6.16 -17.23
C ARG A 80 -7.99 5.30 -16.35
N SER A 81 -7.87 4.00 -16.53
CA SER A 81 -8.49 3.00 -15.68
C SER A 81 -7.43 2.12 -15.03
N GLY A 82 -7.65 1.73 -13.80
CA GLY A 82 -6.81 0.83 -13.04
C GLY A 82 -7.61 -0.03 -12.09
N LEU A 83 -6.91 -0.87 -11.37
CA LEU A 83 -7.47 -1.75 -10.35
C LEU A 83 -6.74 -1.55 -9.03
N PHE A 84 -7.47 -1.70 -7.94
CA PHE A 84 -6.92 -1.85 -6.61
C PHE A 84 -7.23 -3.26 -6.09
N TYR A 85 -6.20 -4.00 -5.69
CA TYR A 85 -6.38 -5.29 -5.04
C TYR A 85 -6.58 -5.10 -3.54
N ARG A 86 -7.81 -5.30 -3.07
CA ARG A 86 -8.25 -4.93 -1.73
C ARG A 86 -7.72 -5.83 -0.61
N ALA A 87 -7.17 -6.99 -0.91
CA ALA A 87 -6.66 -7.87 0.12
C ALA A 87 -5.40 -7.31 0.77
N ARG A 88 -5.26 -7.55 2.07
CA ARG A 88 -4.00 -7.28 2.79
C ARG A 88 -2.92 -8.20 2.21
N LEU A 89 -2.00 -7.63 1.46
CA LEU A 89 -1.02 -8.37 0.70
C LEU A 89 0.39 -8.06 1.19
N CYS A 90 1.14 -9.12 1.46
CA CYS A 90 2.59 -9.06 1.60
C CYS A 90 3.21 -9.30 0.21
N PRO A 91 3.96 -8.34 -0.38
CA PRO A 91 4.38 -8.39 -1.78
C PRO A 91 5.63 -9.27 -1.99
N LEU A 92 5.70 -10.40 -1.30
CA LEU A 92 6.83 -11.32 -1.34
C LEU A 92 6.42 -12.64 -1.99
N SER A 93 7.24 -13.17 -2.89
CA SER A 93 7.02 -14.48 -3.49
C SER A 93 8.33 -15.28 -3.56
N GLY A 94 8.23 -16.58 -3.85
CA GLY A 94 9.38 -17.45 -4.05
C GLY A 94 10.18 -17.81 -2.79
N ILE A 95 9.65 -17.55 -1.58
CA ILE A 95 10.35 -17.80 -0.31
C ILE A 95 9.77 -18.98 0.50
N SER A 96 8.74 -19.64 -0.01
CA SER A 96 8.03 -20.73 0.67
C SER A 96 8.92 -21.94 1.01
N GLY A 97 9.97 -22.17 0.22
CA GLY A 97 10.90 -23.30 0.39
C GLY A 97 12.11 -23.01 1.28
N SER A 98 12.24 -21.82 1.85
CA SER A 98 13.44 -21.39 2.57
C SER A 98 13.58 -21.96 4.01
N GLY A 99 12.80 -22.99 4.34
CA GLY A 99 12.87 -23.72 5.61
C GLY A 99 11.97 -23.14 6.69
N ASP A 100 11.75 -23.93 7.72
CA ASP A 100 10.89 -23.63 8.86
C ASP A 100 11.56 -22.61 9.79
N SER A 101 11.58 -21.33 9.36
CA SER A 101 12.11 -20.27 10.20
C SER A 101 10.98 -19.62 11.00
N SER A 102 11.25 -19.29 12.26
CA SER A 102 10.36 -18.49 13.10
C SER A 102 9.89 -17.21 12.38
N SER A 103 10.72 -16.72 11.46
CA SER A 103 10.49 -15.56 10.62
C SER A 103 9.36 -15.76 9.62
N LEU A 104 9.28 -16.91 8.93
CA LEU A 104 8.17 -17.23 8.02
C LEU A 104 6.87 -17.44 8.79
N THR A 105 6.93 -18.09 9.96
CA THR A 105 5.77 -18.24 10.82
C THR A 105 5.17 -16.90 11.22
N LEU A 106 6.02 -15.94 11.54
CA LEU A 106 5.56 -14.60 11.87
C LEU A 106 4.93 -13.86 10.67
N LEU A 107 5.52 -13.98 9.48
CA LEU A 107 4.90 -13.43 8.25
C LEU A 107 3.53 -14.07 7.98
N ARG A 108 3.39 -15.39 8.18
CA ARG A 108 2.11 -16.10 8.03
C ARG A 108 1.06 -15.66 9.04
N LEU A 109 1.47 -15.33 10.27
CA LEU A 109 0.57 -14.75 11.29
C LEU A 109 0.12 -13.34 10.93
N MET A 110 1.04 -12.52 10.41
CA MET A 110 0.73 -11.13 10.03
C MET A 110 -0.10 -11.05 8.74
N TYR A 111 0.15 -11.95 7.81
CA TYR A 111 -0.46 -11.98 6.47
C TYR A 111 -0.94 -13.41 6.15
N PRO A 112 -2.07 -13.86 6.72
CA PRO A 112 -2.62 -15.19 6.44
C PRO A 112 -2.81 -15.40 4.92
N HIS A 113 -2.43 -16.58 4.42
CA HIS A 113 -2.56 -16.96 3.01
C HIS A 113 -1.80 -16.06 2.00
N TRP A 114 -0.89 -15.20 2.45
CA TRP A 114 -0.20 -14.25 1.57
C TRP A 114 0.57 -14.93 0.43
N GLU A 115 1.18 -16.10 0.67
CA GLU A 115 1.92 -16.87 -0.35
C GLU A 115 0.98 -17.25 -1.49
N HIS A 116 -0.15 -17.86 -1.14
CA HIS A 116 -1.16 -18.25 -2.11
C HIS A 116 -1.73 -17.04 -2.86
N ASN A 117 -2.11 -16.00 -2.14
CA ASN A 117 -2.64 -14.78 -2.74
C ASN A 117 -1.64 -14.09 -3.67
N MET A 118 -0.33 -14.11 -3.33
CA MET A 118 0.70 -13.58 -4.22
C MET A 118 0.85 -14.38 -5.50
N GLU A 119 0.86 -15.72 -5.40
CA GLU A 119 0.92 -16.55 -6.60
C GLU A 119 -0.29 -16.30 -7.52
N LEU A 120 -1.50 -16.26 -6.98
CA LEU A 120 -2.71 -15.95 -7.75
C LEU A 120 -2.62 -14.60 -8.48
N ILE A 121 -2.16 -13.56 -7.79
CA ILE A 121 -2.01 -12.22 -8.38
C ILE A 121 -0.93 -12.21 -9.45
N LEU A 122 0.18 -12.88 -9.24
CA LEU A 122 1.27 -12.95 -10.20
C LEU A 122 0.84 -13.69 -11.47
N ASP A 123 0.18 -14.84 -11.32
CA ASP A 123 -0.37 -15.62 -12.44
C ASP A 123 -1.40 -14.80 -13.23
N TRP A 124 -2.29 -14.08 -12.51
CA TRP A 124 -3.25 -13.19 -13.14
C TRP A 124 -2.57 -12.07 -13.93
N LEU A 125 -1.55 -11.42 -13.35
CA LEU A 125 -0.80 -10.34 -14.01
C LEU A 125 -0.05 -10.83 -15.24
N GLU A 126 0.51 -12.03 -15.21
CA GLU A 126 1.17 -12.65 -16.36
C GLU A 126 0.21 -12.82 -17.54
N ASN A 127 -1.06 -13.15 -17.25
CA ASN A 127 -2.11 -13.36 -18.24
C ASN A 127 -2.95 -12.12 -18.56
N THR A 128 -2.58 -10.94 -17.99
CA THR A 128 -3.32 -9.69 -18.17
C THR A 128 -2.41 -8.62 -18.80
N PRO A 129 -2.12 -8.70 -20.12
CA PRO A 129 -1.14 -7.84 -20.77
C PRO A 129 -1.54 -6.37 -20.85
N GLN A 130 -2.83 -6.02 -20.68
CA GLN A 130 -3.32 -4.65 -20.63
C GLN A 130 -2.88 -3.91 -19.38
N VAL A 131 -2.71 -4.58 -18.24
CA VAL A 131 -2.10 -4.01 -17.04
C VAL A 131 -0.60 -3.87 -17.28
N LYS A 132 -0.14 -2.65 -17.48
CA LYS A 132 1.26 -2.34 -17.78
C LYS A 132 2.08 -2.00 -16.54
N THR A 133 1.44 -1.35 -15.54
CA THR A 133 2.13 -0.84 -14.37
C THR A 133 1.56 -1.45 -13.11
N VAL A 134 2.44 -1.90 -12.22
CA VAL A 134 2.08 -2.42 -10.90
C VAL A 134 2.68 -1.51 -9.84
N PHE A 135 1.81 -0.86 -9.07
CA PHE A 135 2.17 -0.06 -7.90
C PHE A 135 2.07 -0.93 -6.66
N ILE A 136 3.12 -0.94 -5.84
CA ILE A 136 3.16 -1.69 -4.58
C ILE A 136 3.36 -0.69 -3.44
N HIS A 137 2.39 -0.64 -2.51
CA HIS A 137 2.44 0.24 -1.35
C HIS A 137 2.13 -0.54 -0.08
N ASN A 138 3.12 -0.66 0.78
CA ASN A 138 3.01 -1.39 2.05
C ASN A 138 3.51 -0.53 3.22
N ARG A 139 3.11 -0.89 4.41
CA ARG A 139 3.76 -0.44 5.64
C ARG A 139 5.11 -1.17 5.78
N TRP A 140 6.06 -0.76 4.94
CA TRP A 140 7.35 -1.42 4.77
C TRP A 140 8.11 -1.65 6.09
N ILE A 141 7.91 -0.75 7.07
CA ILE A 141 8.55 -0.83 8.37
C ILE A 141 8.17 -2.11 9.14
N GLU A 142 6.96 -2.61 8.94
CA GLU A 142 6.52 -3.88 9.53
C GLU A 142 7.29 -5.08 8.96
N LEU A 143 7.65 -5.01 7.68
CA LEU A 143 8.41 -6.07 7.01
C LEU A 143 9.90 -6.00 7.33
N VAL A 144 10.45 -4.81 7.58
CA VAL A 144 11.91 -4.60 7.70
C VAL A 144 12.38 -4.46 9.15
N ASN A 145 11.64 -3.76 10.01
CA ASN A 145 12.12 -3.36 11.35
C ASN A 145 11.55 -4.17 12.51
N ASN A 146 10.45 -4.90 12.32
CA ASN A 146 9.85 -5.64 13.42
C ASN A 146 10.76 -6.76 13.96
N HIS A 147 11.90 -6.97 13.31
CA HIS A 147 12.75 -8.10 13.64
C HIS A 147 14.22 -7.68 13.77
N ARG A 148 14.79 -7.94 14.93
CA ARG A 148 16.24 -7.96 15.13
C ARG A 148 16.90 -9.09 14.29
N ASP A 149 16.09 -9.90 13.61
CA ASP A 149 16.52 -11.05 12.84
C ASP A 149 16.97 -10.60 11.44
N THR A 150 18.28 -10.67 11.22
CA THR A 150 18.90 -10.37 9.92
C THR A 150 18.44 -11.34 8.83
N ARG A 151 18.05 -12.56 9.20
CA ARG A 151 17.55 -13.58 8.26
C ARG A 151 16.21 -13.20 7.68
N LEU A 152 15.31 -12.63 8.48
CA LEU A 152 14.04 -12.14 7.97
C LEU A 152 14.24 -10.96 7.01
N LYS A 153 15.15 -10.04 7.30
CA LYS A 153 15.47 -8.94 6.39
C LYS A 153 15.94 -9.46 5.03
N GLN A 154 16.78 -10.50 5.04
CA GLN A 154 17.22 -11.13 3.79
C GLN A 154 16.06 -11.80 3.06
N LEU A 155 15.21 -12.54 3.75
CA LEU A 155 14.01 -13.16 3.17
C LEU A 155 13.07 -12.13 2.54
N VAL A 156 12.87 -10.99 3.20
CA VAL A 156 12.06 -9.88 2.64
C VAL A 156 12.70 -9.33 1.36
N ALA A 157 14.00 -9.09 1.38
CA ALA A 157 14.71 -8.60 0.20
C ALA A 157 14.65 -9.59 -0.97
N ASP A 158 14.87 -10.88 -0.70
CA ASP A 158 14.85 -11.94 -1.71
C ASP A 158 13.43 -12.16 -2.27
N GLY A 159 12.42 -12.19 -1.41
CA GLY A 159 11.03 -12.34 -1.82
C GLY A 159 10.54 -11.15 -2.65
N LEU A 160 10.90 -9.94 -2.27
CA LEU A 160 10.55 -8.74 -3.05
C LEU A 160 11.28 -8.73 -4.41
N ARG A 161 12.56 -9.12 -4.42
CA ARG A 161 13.34 -9.25 -5.66
C ARG A 161 12.70 -10.29 -6.59
N HIS A 162 12.32 -11.43 -6.07
CA HIS A 162 11.66 -12.49 -6.85
C HIS A 162 10.33 -11.97 -7.45
N THR A 163 9.48 -11.32 -6.66
CA THR A 163 8.24 -10.70 -7.13
C THR A 163 8.50 -9.71 -8.28
N CYS A 164 9.44 -8.78 -8.08
CA CYS A 164 9.78 -7.79 -9.10
C CYS A 164 10.35 -8.43 -10.36
N ALA A 165 11.24 -9.42 -10.23
CA ALA A 165 11.81 -10.13 -11.39
C ALA A 165 10.73 -10.87 -12.19
N ARG A 166 9.80 -11.54 -11.53
CA ARG A 166 8.68 -12.23 -12.17
C ARG A 166 7.77 -11.27 -12.94
N LEU A 167 7.38 -10.17 -12.31
CA LEU A 167 6.58 -9.12 -12.95
C LEU A 167 7.31 -8.47 -14.13
N ARG A 168 8.61 -8.22 -14.02
CA ARG A 168 9.43 -7.70 -15.14
C ARG A 168 9.47 -8.68 -16.30
N LYS A 169 9.64 -9.97 -16.03
CA LYS A 169 9.58 -11.03 -17.04
C LYS A 169 8.23 -11.04 -17.77
N ALA A 170 7.14 -10.74 -17.06
CA ALA A 170 5.79 -10.58 -17.63
C ALA A 170 5.60 -9.21 -18.35
N GLY A 171 6.64 -8.43 -18.54
CA GLY A 171 6.60 -7.14 -19.24
C GLY A 171 5.96 -6.00 -18.44
N LYS A 172 5.88 -6.12 -17.10
CA LYS A 172 5.30 -5.08 -16.25
C LYS A 172 6.35 -4.05 -15.83
N GLN A 173 5.89 -2.81 -15.69
CA GLN A 173 6.62 -1.76 -14.97
C GLN A 173 6.25 -1.84 -13.50
N ILE A 174 7.22 -1.88 -12.61
CA ILE A 174 6.97 -1.97 -11.16
C ILE A 174 7.38 -0.66 -10.50
N VAL A 175 6.49 -0.14 -9.67
CA VAL A 175 6.71 1.07 -8.89
C VAL A 175 6.50 0.74 -7.41
N LEU A 176 7.57 0.82 -6.63
CA LEU A 176 7.52 0.71 -5.18
C LEU A 176 7.27 2.09 -4.59
N LEU A 177 6.17 2.24 -3.86
CA LEU A 177 5.84 3.48 -3.17
C LEU A 177 6.45 3.45 -1.77
N GLY A 178 7.18 4.50 -1.43
CA GLY A 178 7.87 4.63 -0.15
C GLY A 178 6.92 4.88 1.03
N PRO A 179 7.46 4.84 2.25
CA PRO A 179 6.68 5.10 3.44
C PRO A 179 6.18 6.54 3.48
N VAL A 180 5.01 6.72 4.06
CA VAL A 180 4.49 8.01 4.50
C VAL A 180 4.92 8.26 5.95
N PRO A 181 4.99 9.52 6.43
CA PRO A 181 5.25 9.83 7.83
C PRO A 181 4.26 9.13 8.76
N GLU A 182 4.77 8.54 9.84
CA GLU A 182 3.96 7.94 10.91
C GLU A 182 4.03 8.81 12.16
N TRP A 183 2.90 9.06 12.78
CA TRP A 183 2.75 9.98 13.89
C TRP A 183 2.71 9.24 15.23
N THR A 184 3.28 9.80 16.28
CA THR A 184 3.19 9.24 17.64
C THR A 184 1.76 9.23 18.16
N PHE A 185 0.94 10.15 17.67
CA PHE A 185 -0.50 10.25 17.99
C PHE A 185 -1.26 10.54 16.71
N GLY A 186 -2.44 9.97 16.55
CA GLY A 186 -3.29 10.29 15.41
C GLY A 186 -3.50 11.81 15.29
N PRO A 187 -3.19 12.43 14.13
CA PRO A 187 -3.22 13.88 13.94
C PRO A 187 -4.54 14.53 14.38
N ARG A 188 -5.67 13.84 14.17
CA ARG A 188 -7.00 14.31 14.62
C ARG A 188 -7.07 14.51 16.14
N LYS A 189 -6.50 13.60 16.93
CA LYS A 189 -6.46 13.72 18.39
C LYS A 189 -5.61 14.90 18.82
N LEU A 190 -4.51 15.11 18.11
CA LEU A 190 -3.63 16.21 18.39
C LEU A 190 -4.23 17.55 18.04
N MET A 191 -4.85 17.70 16.87
CA MET A 191 -5.51 18.95 16.49
C MET A 191 -6.59 19.33 17.51
N ARG A 192 -7.38 18.36 17.97
CA ARG A 192 -8.35 18.61 19.07
C ARG A 192 -7.66 19.08 20.35
N ARG A 193 -6.54 18.45 20.72
CA ARG A 193 -5.77 18.86 21.89
C ARG A 193 -5.15 20.26 21.70
N ASN A 194 -4.59 20.53 20.53
CA ASN A 194 -4.02 21.85 20.24
C ASN A 194 -5.08 22.95 20.27
N ALA A 195 -6.27 22.69 19.73
CA ALA A 195 -7.40 23.63 19.80
C ALA A 195 -7.83 23.89 21.24
N LEU A 196 -7.92 22.85 22.09
CA LEU A 196 -8.28 22.99 23.51
C LEU A 196 -7.22 23.75 24.33
N LEU A 197 -5.94 23.59 23.98
CA LEU A 197 -4.83 24.16 24.75
C LEU A 197 -4.28 25.45 24.14
N ASN A 198 -4.89 25.98 23.10
CA ASN A 198 -4.39 27.11 22.31
C ASN A 198 -2.89 26.93 21.92
N ALA A 199 -2.48 25.70 21.69
CA ALA A 199 -1.10 25.31 21.43
C ALA A 199 -0.95 24.86 19.97
N ASN A 200 0.08 25.37 19.30
CA ASN A 200 0.49 24.90 17.97
C ASN A 200 1.73 24.01 18.11
N ARG A 201 1.53 22.72 18.41
CA ARG A 201 2.63 21.76 18.66
C ARG A 201 2.59 20.60 17.66
N THR A 202 2.47 20.89 16.38
CA THR A 202 2.48 19.88 15.32
C THR A 202 3.85 19.26 15.08
N ASP A 203 4.91 19.95 15.44
CA ASP A 203 6.31 19.59 15.19
C ASP A 203 6.90 18.50 16.11
N ARG A 204 6.22 18.14 17.20
CA ARG A 204 6.67 17.09 18.15
C ARG A 204 6.05 15.71 17.93
N LEU A 205 5.42 15.48 16.80
CA LEU A 205 4.50 14.35 16.64
C LEU A 205 5.04 13.15 15.94
N LEU A 206 6.07 13.31 15.15
CA LEU A 206 6.72 12.15 14.55
C LEU A 206 7.39 11.35 15.67
N GLY A 207 7.02 10.10 15.81
CA GLY A 207 7.62 9.18 16.76
C GLY A 207 9.08 8.97 16.47
N GLY A 208 9.94 9.74 17.14
CA GLY A 208 11.36 9.78 16.85
C GLY A 208 11.66 10.45 15.50
N ASP A 209 12.92 10.42 15.11
CA ASP A 209 13.34 10.85 13.79
C ASP A 209 12.81 9.85 12.75
N PHE A 210 11.79 10.27 11.98
CA PHE A 210 11.22 9.47 10.89
C PHE A 210 12.31 8.91 9.96
N ASN A 211 13.27 9.74 9.60
CA ASN A 211 14.36 9.32 8.71
C ASN A 211 15.21 8.21 9.32
N THR A 212 15.54 8.31 10.59
CA THR A 212 16.30 7.27 11.31
C THR A 212 15.50 5.97 11.39
N ARG A 213 14.22 6.06 11.73
CA ARG A 213 13.34 4.87 11.83
C ARG A 213 13.16 4.19 10.49
N GLN A 214 12.96 4.95 9.41
CA GLN A 214 12.70 4.44 8.06
C GLN A 214 13.98 4.14 7.26
N ARG A 215 15.16 4.47 7.76
CA ARG A 215 16.45 4.22 7.07
C ARG A 215 16.59 2.80 6.50
N PRO A 216 16.26 1.72 7.24
CA PRO A 216 16.34 0.37 6.68
C PRO A 216 15.36 0.12 5.55
N VAL A 217 14.20 0.78 5.58
CA VAL A 217 13.19 0.70 4.51
C VAL A 217 13.72 1.40 3.26
N PHE A 218 14.22 2.63 3.40
CA PHE A 218 14.81 3.36 2.27
C PHE A 218 15.96 2.57 1.64
N ALA A 219 16.88 2.04 2.47
CA ALA A 219 17.99 1.22 1.99
C ALA A 219 17.53 0.00 1.19
N LEU A 220 16.46 -0.70 1.62
CA LEU A 220 15.87 -1.80 0.87
C LEU A 220 15.29 -1.33 -0.47
N LEU A 221 14.46 -0.29 -0.47
CA LEU A 221 13.74 0.16 -1.67
C LEU A 221 14.69 0.79 -2.70
N GLU A 222 15.68 1.56 -2.25
CA GLU A 222 16.76 2.10 -3.09
C GLU A 222 17.64 0.98 -3.68
N HIS A 223 17.96 -0.04 -2.87
CA HIS A 223 18.65 -1.21 -3.38
C HIS A 223 17.83 -1.93 -4.45
N MET A 224 16.52 -2.12 -4.23
CA MET A 224 15.64 -2.71 -5.23
C MET A 224 15.63 -1.91 -6.54
N GLU A 225 15.59 -0.58 -6.48
CA GLU A 225 15.68 0.28 -7.67
C GLU A 225 17.03 0.12 -8.38
N SER A 226 18.13 0.07 -7.62
CA SER A 226 19.49 -0.09 -8.20
C SER A 226 19.67 -1.40 -8.98
N THR A 227 18.84 -2.42 -8.73
CA THR A 227 18.82 -3.66 -9.52
C THR A 227 18.20 -3.49 -10.92
N GLY A 228 17.57 -2.36 -11.20
CA GLY A 228 16.84 -2.11 -12.45
C GLY A 228 15.49 -2.86 -12.58
N LEU A 229 15.07 -3.60 -11.55
CA LEU A 229 13.83 -4.37 -11.57
C LEU A 229 12.58 -3.51 -11.37
N CYS A 230 12.70 -2.43 -10.62
CA CYS A 230 11.60 -1.54 -10.30
C CYS A 230 12.05 -0.08 -10.23
N ARG A 231 11.10 0.84 -10.13
CA ARG A 231 11.30 2.23 -9.78
C ARG A 231 10.85 2.44 -8.33
N PHE A 232 11.59 3.21 -7.56
CA PHE A 232 11.21 3.64 -6.22
C PHE A 232 10.74 5.09 -6.23
N ILE A 233 9.58 5.37 -5.60
CA ILE A 233 9.05 6.73 -5.42
C ILE A 233 8.96 7.01 -3.91
N PRO A 234 9.83 7.87 -3.37
CA PRO A 234 9.78 8.27 -1.97
C PRO A 234 8.61 9.25 -1.73
N LEU A 235 7.54 8.78 -1.08
CA LEU A 235 6.35 9.61 -0.83
C LEU A 235 6.56 10.65 0.27
N HIS A 236 7.43 10.39 1.23
CA HIS A 236 7.62 11.24 2.43
C HIS A 236 7.93 12.70 2.10
N GLY A 237 8.62 12.97 0.99
CA GLY A 237 8.96 14.35 0.58
C GLY A 237 7.74 15.24 0.36
N THR A 238 6.60 14.67 -0.05
CA THR A 238 5.36 15.44 -0.26
C THR A 238 4.76 15.95 1.06
N PHE A 239 5.12 15.33 2.18
CA PHE A 239 4.66 15.68 3.53
C PHE A 239 5.63 16.60 4.27
N HIS A 240 6.71 17.05 3.62
CA HIS A 240 7.71 17.92 4.25
C HIS A 240 7.75 19.28 3.54
N LYS A 241 7.15 20.30 4.15
CA LYS A 241 7.09 21.66 3.60
C LYS A 241 7.72 22.64 4.60
N ASN A 242 8.54 23.55 4.12
CA ASN A 242 9.17 24.61 4.94
C ASN A 242 9.91 24.10 6.19
N GLY A 243 10.66 23.00 6.05
CA GLY A 243 11.40 22.39 7.15
C GLY A 243 10.56 21.65 8.19
N ARG A 244 9.26 21.45 7.94
CA ARG A 244 8.33 20.81 8.88
C ARG A 244 7.52 19.70 8.21
N TRP A 245 7.25 18.67 8.96
CA TRP A 245 6.33 17.60 8.56
C TRP A 245 4.88 18.10 8.66
N GLN A 246 4.09 17.81 7.64
CA GLN A 246 2.69 18.24 7.53
C GLN A 246 1.76 17.07 7.81
N ALA A 247 0.80 17.27 8.71
CA ALA A 247 -0.33 16.34 8.90
C ALA A 247 -1.60 16.88 8.25
N GLU A 248 -1.59 18.11 7.81
CA GLU A 248 -2.71 18.78 7.12
C GLU A 248 -2.20 19.60 5.92
N ASP A 249 -3.07 19.82 4.97
CA ASP A 249 -2.85 20.70 3.84
C ASP A 249 -4.15 21.50 3.58
N GLY A 250 -4.02 22.84 3.51
CA GLY A 250 -5.17 23.71 3.30
C GLY A 250 -6.29 23.58 4.35
N GLY A 251 -5.95 23.27 5.61
CA GLY A 251 -6.91 23.06 6.71
C GLY A 251 -7.55 21.66 6.70
N GLN A 252 -7.15 20.79 5.80
CA GLN A 252 -7.65 19.41 5.72
C GLN A 252 -6.63 18.42 6.26
N LEU A 253 -7.08 17.51 7.12
CA LEU A 253 -6.24 16.44 7.63
C LEU A 253 -5.88 15.48 6.51
N MET A 254 -4.58 15.20 6.37
CA MET A 254 -4.04 14.23 5.41
C MET A 254 -4.06 12.79 5.97
N TYR A 255 -4.43 12.61 7.23
CA TYR A 255 -4.40 11.32 7.92
C TYR A 255 -5.70 11.03 8.65
N CYS A 256 -6.16 9.78 8.56
CA CYS A 256 -7.30 9.31 9.33
C CYS A 256 -6.89 8.82 10.73
N ASP A 257 -5.69 8.31 10.89
CA ASP A 257 -5.09 7.87 12.15
C ASP A 257 -3.60 8.29 12.24
N ASP A 258 -2.76 7.52 12.91
CA ASP A 258 -1.34 7.81 13.13
C ASP A 258 -0.42 7.43 11.95
N ASN A 259 -0.90 6.65 10.99
CA ASN A 259 -0.09 6.18 9.87
C ASN A 259 -0.84 6.03 8.53
N HIS A 260 -2.17 6.06 8.51
CA HIS A 260 -2.94 5.95 7.28
C HIS A 260 -3.39 7.32 6.74
N LEU A 261 -3.23 7.51 5.45
CA LEU A 261 -3.76 8.67 4.74
C LEU A 261 -5.30 8.68 4.75
N SER A 262 -5.89 9.88 4.70
CA SER A 262 -7.35 10.09 4.67
C SER A 262 -7.87 10.31 3.27
#